data_fd4f76e7b448bc035de650cf72f6d8d5
#
_entry.id   fd4f76e7b448bc035de650cf72f6d8d5
#
_cell.length_a   1.000
_cell.length_b   1.000
_cell.length_c   1.000
_cell.angle_alpha   90.00
_cell.angle_beta   90.00
_cell.angle_gamma   90.00
#
_symmetry.space_group_name_H-M   'P 1'
#
loop_
_entity.id
_entity.type
_entity.pdbx_description
1 polymer ?
#
loop_
_entity_poly.entity_id
_entity_poly.type
_entity_poly.pdbx_seq_one_letter_code
_entity_poly.pdbx_strand_id
1 'polypeptide(L)'
;MGCRRRLTKLSLAAVLAWLLATFAAPASAQSIIDQWSQVQVPPPPKLDNVTIDPKSTALLVMGFVRDSCNVTRRPRCVATIPHVKKLLDAARAHGVLVLHSVPTTDPAGDYIVAELAPLPGEMIIPPNGPNKFLPYDLDFHRYPDFDLDRVFSEHGIRTIITVGTQVQTAVLHTAAEAALRGYKVIVPVDGMSGDSLYPEQYTAWHLANTQRVKQQVTLTKVDRIGY
;
A
#
# COMPACT_ATOMS: atom_id res chain seq x y z
N MET A 1 90.09 -1.67 -31.90
CA MET A 1 88.74 -2.13 -32.24
C MET A 1 87.89 -2.03 -30.98
N GLY A 2 87.12 -0.98 -30.85
CA GLY A 2 86.34 -0.63 -29.64
C GLY A 2 84.88 -0.92 -29.87
N CYS A 3 84.33 -1.84 -29.10
CA CYS A 3 82.90 -2.16 -29.10
C CYS A 3 82.22 -1.31 -28.07
N ARG A 4 81.50 -0.26 -28.54
CA ARG A 4 80.62 0.60 -27.70
C ARG A 4 79.30 -0.12 -27.46
N ARG A 5 79.00 -0.55 -26.24
CA ARG A 5 77.68 -0.99 -25.78
C ARG A 5 76.80 0.27 -25.62
N ARG A 6 75.75 0.35 -26.40
CA ARG A 6 74.67 1.32 -26.16
C ARG A 6 73.77 0.83 -25.03
N LEU A 7 73.81 1.51 -23.89
CA LEU A 7 72.82 1.36 -22.82
C LEU A 7 71.55 2.10 -23.25
N THR A 8 70.48 1.37 -23.55
CA THR A 8 69.15 1.91 -23.78
C THR A 8 68.61 2.42 -22.44
N LYS A 9 68.40 3.74 -22.38
CA LYS A 9 67.67 4.40 -21.26
C LYS A 9 66.22 3.97 -21.32
N LEU A 10 65.82 2.99 -20.50
CA LEU A 10 64.41 2.77 -20.22
C LEU A 10 63.88 4.01 -19.46
N SER A 11 62.93 4.72 -20.04
CA SER A 11 62.42 5.95 -19.52
C SER A 11 61.66 5.67 -18.19
N LEU A 12 61.92 6.46 -17.16
CA LEU A 12 61.24 6.43 -15.86
C LEU A 12 59.68 6.54 -15.99
N ALA A 13 59.20 7.03 -17.12
CA ALA A 13 57.80 7.15 -17.41
C ALA A 13 57.02 5.82 -17.55
N ALA A 14 57.71 4.73 -17.94
CA ALA A 14 57.07 3.44 -18.09
C ALA A 14 56.87 2.71 -16.74
N VAL A 15 57.66 3.03 -15.73
CA VAL A 15 57.56 2.45 -14.39
C VAL A 15 56.48 3.13 -13.55
N LEU A 16 56.21 4.43 -13.77
CA LEU A 16 55.15 5.14 -13.06
C LEU A 16 53.74 4.78 -13.58
N ALA A 17 53.61 4.32 -14.82
CA ALA A 17 52.30 3.93 -15.40
C ALA A 17 51.77 2.59 -14.83
N TRP A 18 52.65 1.76 -14.25
CA TRP A 18 52.26 0.47 -13.66
C TRP A 18 51.89 0.54 -12.17
N LEU A 19 52.20 1.67 -11.51
CA LEU A 19 51.84 1.88 -10.09
C LEU A 19 50.46 2.54 -9.87
N LEU A 20 49.78 2.95 -10.94
CA LEU A 20 48.42 3.49 -10.90
C LEU A 20 47.34 2.48 -11.35
N ALA A 21 47.68 1.19 -11.42
CA ALA A 21 46.68 0.14 -11.40
C ALA A 21 46.02 0.16 -9.99
N THR A 22 45.17 1.17 -9.75
CA THR A 22 44.25 1.20 -8.64
C THR A 22 43.53 -0.13 -8.64
N PHE A 23 43.76 -0.94 -7.60
CA PHE A 23 42.89 -2.04 -7.25
C PHE A 23 41.48 -1.44 -7.08
N ALA A 24 40.70 -1.43 -8.16
CA ALA A 24 39.26 -1.32 -8.04
C ALA A 24 38.88 -2.58 -7.24
N ALA A 25 38.73 -2.43 -5.94
CA ALA A 25 38.12 -3.46 -5.12
C ALA A 25 36.82 -3.85 -5.85
N PRO A 26 36.57 -5.17 -6.02
CA PRO A 26 35.31 -5.59 -6.62
C PRO A 26 34.19 -4.85 -5.85
N ALA A 27 33.36 -4.10 -6.56
CA ALA A 27 32.22 -3.47 -5.94
C ALA A 27 31.37 -4.60 -5.37
N SER A 28 31.59 -4.92 -4.10
CA SER A 28 30.75 -5.84 -3.35
C SER A 28 29.34 -5.26 -3.44
N ALA A 29 28.41 -6.00 -4.05
CA ALA A 29 27.02 -5.57 -4.12
C ALA A 29 26.50 -5.43 -2.68
N GLN A 30 26.42 -4.21 -2.20
CA GLN A 30 25.92 -3.91 -0.85
C GLN A 30 24.42 -4.18 -0.85
N SER A 31 23.95 -4.90 0.17
CA SER A 31 22.52 -5.15 0.36
C SER A 31 21.82 -3.90 0.90
N ILE A 32 20.50 -3.87 0.80
CA ILE A 32 19.70 -2.80 1.44
C ILE A 32 19.93 -2.75 2.95
N ILE A 33 20.29 -3.87 3.58
CA ILE A 33 20.59 -3.91 5.02
C ILE A 33 21.87 -3.15 5.32
N ASP A 34 22.90 -3.28 4.50
CA ASP A 34 24.19 -2.57 4.67
C ASP A 34 24.04 -1.06 4.47
N GLN A 35 23.04 -0.65 3.70
CA GLN A 35 22.77 0.75 3.34
C GLN A 35 21.51 1.32 4.03
N TRP A 36 20.96 0.63 5.01
CA TRP A 36 19.65 0.97 5.60
C TRP A 36 19.56 2.41 6.09
N SER A 37 20.60 2.89 6.77
CA SER A 37 20.64 4.27 7.30
C SER A 37 20.90 5.36 6.23
N GLN A 38 21.24 4.95 5.01
CA GLN A 38 21.53 5.88 3.90
C GLN A 38 20.28 6.20 3.07
N VAL A 39 19.18 5.46 3.30
CA VAL A 39 17.93 5.69 2.56
C VAL A 39 17.41 7.09 2.86
N GLN A 40 17.29 7.88 1.79
CA GLN A 40 16.67 9.20 1.89
C GLN A 40 15.16 9.07 1.79
N VAL A 41 14.45 9.77 2.67
CA VAL A 41 12.99 9.83 2.64
C VAL A 41 12.56 10.53 1.34
N PRO A 42 11.78 9.85 0.47
CA PRO A 42 11.29 10.49 -0.75
C PRO A 42 10.29 11.62 -0.42
N PRO A 43 10.12 12.60 -1.31
CA PRO A 43 9.09 13.61 -1.12
C PRO A 43 7.70 12.99 -1.05
N PRO A 44 6.76 13.60 -0.31
CA PRO A 44 5.40 13.09 -0.21
C PRO A 44 4.73 13.04 -1.60
N PRO A 45 3.95 12.00 -1.89
CA PRO A 45 3.21 11.92 -3.14
C PRO A 45 2.14 13.02 -3.23
N LYS A 46 1.81 13.39 -4.45
CA LYS A 46 0.73 14.34 -4.73
C LYS A 46 -0.62 13.76 -4.30
N LEU A 47 -1.46 14.60 -3.74
CA LEU A 47 -2.85 14.27 -3.42
C LEU A 47 -3.79 15.03 -4.36
N ASP A 48 -4.66 14.31 -5.05
CA ASP A 48 -5.58 14.87 -6.02
C ASP A 48 -7.00 15.01 -5.48
N ASN A 49 -7.79 15.92 -6.05
CA ASN A 49 -9.22 15.93 -5.88
C ASN A 49 -9.81 14.87 -6.81
N VAL A 50 -10.84 14.17 -6.34
CA VAL A 50 -11.52 13.14 -7.12
C VAL A 50 -13.02 13.36 -7.07
N THR A 51 -13.72 13.09 -8.19
CA THR A 51 -15.17 12.95 -8.24
C THR A 51 -15.48 11.51 -8.64
N ILE A 52 -16.34 10.87 -7.88
CA ILE A 52 -16.74 9.48 -8.13
C ILE A 52 -18.16 9.44 -8.72
N ASP A 53 -18.43 8.35 -9.45
CA ASP A 53 -19.78 7.94 -9.75
C ASP A 53 -20.22 6.93 -8.67
N PRO A 54 -21.19 7.28 -7.81
CA PRO A 54 -21.61 6.40 -6.72
C PRO A 54 -22.12 5.03 -7.17
N LYS A 55 -22.75 4.96 -8.36
CA LYS A 55 -23.32 3.71 -8.89
C LYS A 55 -22.29 2.71 -9.35
N SER A 56 -21.08 3.16 -9.65
CA SER A 56 -19.97 2.30 -10.10
C SER A 56 -18.79 2.30 -9.12
N THR A 57 -19.01 2.77 -7.88
CA THR A 57 -17.99 2.84 -6.83
C THR A 57 -18.36 1.96 -5.65
N ALA A 58 -17.36 1.27 -5.10
CA ALA A 58 -17.44 0.56 -3.83
C ALA A 58 -16.49 1.16 -2.80
N LEU A 59 -16.91 1.20 -1.53
CA LEU A 59 -16.08 1.56 -0.38
C LEU A 59 -15.74 0.30 0.43
N LEU A 60 -14.46 0.00 0.59
CA LEU A 60 -13.94 -1.08 1.43
C LEU A 60 -13.45 -0.51 2.76
N VAL A 61 -14.14 -0.85 3.86
CA VAL A 61 -13.79 -0.47 5.25
C VAL A 61 -13.14 -1.68 5.91
N MET A 62 -11.81 -1.64 6.11
CA MET A 62 -11.03 -2.83 6.43
C MET A 62 -10.36 -2.75 7.80
N GLY A 63 -10.60 -3.76 8.65
CA GLY A 63 -9.80 -4.02 9.84
C GLY A 63 -10.01 -3.09 11.04
N PHE A 64 -11.06 -2.29 11.07
CA PHE A 64 -11.41 -1.43 12.22
C PHE A 64 -12.05 -2.24 13.36
N VAL A 65 -11.26 -3.11 13.97
CA VAL A 65 -11.71 -4.06 15.01
C VAL A 65 -11.48 -3.48 16.39
N ARG A 66 -12.50 -3.49 17.28
CA ARG A 66 -12.45 -2.92 18.63
C ARG A 66 -11.26 -3.37 19.47
N ASP A 67 -10.92 -4.65 19.39
CA ASP A 67 -9.83 -5.23 20.19
C ASP A 67 -8.45 -4.70 19.79
N SER A 68 -8.29 -4.19 18.60
CA SER A 68 -7.02 -3.68 18.10
C SER A 68 -7.04 -2.17 17.81
N CYS A 69 -8.17 -1.61 17.37
CA CYS A 69 -8.32 -0.18 17.09
C CYS A 69 -8.78 0.56 18.35
N ASN A 70 -7.91 0.69 19.31
CA ASN A 70 -8.15 1.41 20.56
C ASN A 70 -6.92 2.21 20.98
N VAL A 71 -7.09 3.13 21.92
CA VAL A 71 -6.04 4.09 22.34
C VAL A 71 -4.79 3.43 22.91
N THR A 72 -4.93 2.23 23.48
CA THR A 72 -3.81 1.50 24.09
C THR A 72 -2.98 0.75 23.05
N ARG A 73 -3.64 0.08 22.09
CA ARG A 73 -2.96 -0.77 21.11
C ARG A 73 -2.60 -0.05 19.83
N ARG A 74 -3.53 0.76 19.28
CA ARG A 74 -3.36 1.45 17.99
C ARG A 74 -3.98 2.84 18.00
N PRO A 75 -3.37 3.81 18.71
CA PRO A 75 -3.89 5.19 18.78
C PRO A 75 -4.01 5.84 17.40
N ARG A 76 -3.14 5.47 16.44
CA ARG A 76 -3.21 5.95 15.06
C ARG A 76 -4.47 5.46 14.33
N CYS A 77 -4.92 4.23 14.60
CA CYS A 77 -6.20 3.74 14.10
C CYS A 77 -7.35 4.59 14.62
N VAL A 78 -7.38 4.83 15.93
CA VAL A 78 -8.43 5.68 16.53
C VAL A 78 -8.46 7.07 15.92
N ALA A 79 -7.31 7.65 15.61
CA ALA A 79 -7.22 8.96 14.99
C ALA A 79 -7.81 9.02 13.57
N THR A 80 -7.91 7.89 12.85
CA THR A 80 -8.51 7.85 11.51
C THR A 80 -10.04 7.67 11.55
N ILE A 81 -10.63 7.20 12.64
CA ILE A 81 -12.07 6.91 12.75
C ILE A 81 -12.95 8.10 12.32
N PRO A 82 -12.71 9.34 12.76
CA PRO A 82 -13.57 10.47 12.35
C PRO A 82 -13.55 10.71 10.84
N HIS A 83 -12.42 10.56 10.18
CA HIS A 83 -12.30 10.70 8.73
C HIS A 83 -13.04 9.59 7.99
N VAL A 84 -12.82 8.34 8.42
CA VAL A 84 -13.50 7.18 7.82
C VAL A 84 -15.00 7.23 8.05
N LYS A 85 -15.46 7.66 9.24
CA LYS A 85 -16.88 7.86 9.49
C LYS A 85 -17.50 8.90 8.55
N LYS A 86 -16.85 10.04 8.37
CA LYS A 86 -17.31 11.07 7.41
C LYS A 86 -17.43 10.49 6.01
N LEU A 87 -16.44 9.73 5.55
CA LEU A 87 -16.47 9.08 4.24
C LEU A 87 -17.59 8.04 4.14
N LEU A 88 -17.75 7.21 5.16
CA LEU A 88 -18.75 6.15 5.23
C LEU A 88 -20.17 6.73 5.21
N ASP A 89 -20.43 7.76 6.02
CA ASP A 89 -21.74 8.45 6.05
C ASP A 89 -22.06 9.08 4.67
N ALA A 90 -21.09 9.72 4.02
CA ALA A 90 -21.27 10.29 2.69
C ALA A 90 -21.47 9.20 1.62
N ALA A 91 -20.73 8.11 1.66
CA ALA A 91 -20.89 6.97 0.76
C ALA A 91 -22.31 6.38 0.86
N ARG A 92 -22.79 6.18 2.08
CA ARG A 92 -24.16 5.70 2.36
C ARG A 92 -25.22 6.67 1.83
N ALA A 93 -25.06 7.98 2.08
CA ALA A 93 -26.00 9.01 1.62
C ALA A 93 -26.12 9.06 0.09
N HIS A 94 -25.08 8.70 -0.64
CA HIS A 94 -25.04 8.70 -2.11
C HIS A 94 -25.26 7.31 -2.73
N GLY A 95 -25.52 6.27 -1.93
CA GLY A 95 -25.80 4.92 -2.43
C GLY A 95 -24.57 4.19 -2.98
N VAL A 96 -23.37 4.53 -2.51
CA VAL A 96 -22.13 3.80 -2.80
C VAL A 96 -22.21 2.41 -2.16
N LEU A 97 -21.81 1.37 -2.87
CA LEU A 97 -21.72 0.01 -2.32
C LEU A 97 -20.67 -0.05 -1.20
N VAL A 98 -21.11 -0.38 0.02
CA VAL A 98 -20.22 -0.46 1.19
C VAL A 98 -19.96 -1.93 1.55
N LEU A 99 -18.69 -2.27 1.73
CA LEU A 99 -18.26 -3.58 2.21
C LEU A 99 -17.32 -3.41 3.41
N HIS A 100 -17.53 -4.24 4.42
CA HIS A 100 -16.68 -4.30 5.61
C HIS A 100 -15.82 -5.55 5.60
N SER A 101 -14.67 -5.50 6.25
CA SER A 101 -13.79 -6.65 6.39
C SER A 101 -13.16 -6.68 7.77
N VAL A 102 -13.23 -7.82 8.40
CA VAL A 102 -12.60 -8.12 9.69
C VAL A 102 -11.71 -9.36 9.54
N PRO A 103 -10.68 -9.52 10.39
CA PRO A 103 -9.76 -10.66 10.29
C PRO A 103 -10.31 -11.96 10.89
N THR A 104 -11.48 -11.92 11.51
CA THR A 104 -12.10 -13.05 12.22
C THR A 104 -13.48 -13.38 11.66
N THR A 105 -14.01 -14.57 11.96
CA THR A 105 -15.40 -14.95 11.67
C THR A 105 -16.35 -14.10 12.50
N ASP A 106 -16.84 -13.02 11.93
CA ASP A 106 -17.79 -12.11 12.57
C ASP A 106 -18.85 -11.68 11.53
N PRO A 107 -19.79 -12.57 11.20
CA PRO A 107 -20.79 -12.31 10.18
C PRO A 107 -21.74 -11.16 10.53
N ALA A 108 -21.86 -10.82 11.81
CA ALA A 108 -22.70 -9.71 12.28
C ALA A 108 -21.95 -8.37 12.32
N GLY A 109 -20.61 -8.38 12.22
CA GLY A 109 -19.79 -7.17 12.35
C GLY A 109 -19.67 -6.64 13.77
N ASP A 110 -19.98 -7.46 14.78
CA ASP A 110 -20.00 -7.05 16.20
C ASP A 110 -18.63 -6.63 16.74
N TYR A 111 -17.55 -7.08 16.09
CA TYR A 111 -16.18 -6.69 16.45
C TYR A 111 -15.73 -5.36 15.83
N ILE A 112 -16.49 -4.80 14.88
CA ILE A 112 -16.16 -3.50 14.31
C ILE A 112 -16.39 -2.39 15.33
N VAL A 113 -15.55 -1.35 15.30
CA VAL A 113 -15.76 -0.16 16.15
C VAL A 113 -17.13 0.44 15.88
N ALA A 114 -17.84 0.86 16.92
CA ALA A 114 -19.25 1.24 16.84
C ALA A 114 -19.53 2.36 15.84
N GLU A 115 -18.60 3.31 15.70
CA GLU A 115 -18.71 4.45 14.78
C GLU A 115 -18.70 4.04 13.30
N LEU A 116 -18.15 2.85 13.00
CA LEU A 116 -18.03 2.31 11.65
C LEU A 116 -18.81 1.01 11.47
N ALA A 117 -19.71 0.69 12.39
CA ALA A 117 -20.52 -0.53 12.34
C ALA A 117 -21.31 -0.64 11.03
N PRO A 118 -21.41 -1.85 10.46
CA PRO A 118 -22.18 -2.07 9.25
C PRO A 118 -23.69 -1.80 9.50
N LEU A 119 -24.36 -1.32 8.48
CA LEU A 119 -25.83 -1.23 8.49
C LEU A 119 -26.43 -2.55 7.97
N PRO A 120 -27.70 -2.83 8.29
CA PRO A 120 -28.42 -3.97 7.71
C PRO A 120 -28.35 -3.94 6.19
N GLY A 121 -27.90 -5.04 5.57
CA GLY A 121 -27.73 -5.17 4.13
C GLY A 121 -26.33 -4.80 3.61
N GLU A 122 -25.46 -4.20 4.41
CA GLU A 122 -24.05 -4.03 4.02
C GLU A 122 -23.29 -5.36 4.14
N MET A 123 -22.45 -5.62 3.16
CA MET A 123 -21.73 -6.89 3.05
C MET A 123 -20.53 -6.91 4.00
N ILE A 124 -20.37 -8.03 4.70
CA ILE A 124 -19.13 -8.34 5.42
C ILE A 124 -18.37 -9.38 4.59
N ILE A 125 -17.19 -8.99 4.12
CA ILE A 125 -16.28 -9.88 3.42
C ILE A 125 -15.85 -10.98 4.40
N PRO A 126 -15.93 -12.27 4.03
CA PRO A 126 -15.49 -13.37 4.88
C PRO A 126 -14.07 -13.16 5.42
N PRO A 127 -13.72 -13.76 6.56
CA PRO A 127 -12.38 -13.66 7.11
C PRO A 127 -11.34 -13.96 6.06
N ASN A 128 -10.35 -13.10 5.95
CA ASN A 128 -9.40 -13.18 4.86
C ASN A 128 -8.06 -12.59 5.28
N GLY A 129 -7.05 -13.02 4.59
CA GLY A 129 -5.73 -12.47 4.69
C GLY A 129 -5.62 -11.00 4.28
N PRO A 130 -4.41 -10.51 4.08
CA PRO A 130 -4.16 -9.10 3.72
C PRO A 130 -4.90 -8.64 2.47
N ASN A 131 -5.02 -9.51 1.47
CA ASN A 131 -5.64 -9.21 0.19
C ASN A 131 -7.10 -9.66 0.15
N LYS A 132 -8.04 -8.72 -0.02
CA LYS A 132 -9.48 -9.00 0.01
C LYS A 132 -10.01 -9.72 -1.24
N PHE A 133 -9.24 -9.78 -2.30
CA PHE A 133 -9.52 -10.60 -3.48
C PHE A 133 -9.12 -12.07 -3.32
N LEU A 134 -8.37 -12.40 -2.26
CA LEU A 134 -7.95 -13.76 -1.95
C LEU A 134 -8.38 -14.12 -0.52
N PRO A 135 -9.67 -14.36 -0.28
CA PRO A 135 -10.17 -14.64 1.06
C PRO A 135 -9.76 -16.05 1.51
N TYR A 136 -9.13 -16.13 2.66
CA TYR A 136 -8.81 -17.35 3.39
C TYR A 136 -8.74 -17.04 4.88
N ASP A 137 -9.06 -18.01 5.73
CA ASP A 137 -8.99 -17.87 7.17
C ASP A 137 -7.55 -17.93 7.71
N LEU A 138 -7.39 -17.86 9.04
CA LEU A 138 -6.09 -17.92 9.69
C LEU A 138 -5.35 -19.25 9.47
N ASP A 139 -6.08 -20.32 9.17
CA ASP A 139 -5.55 -21.65 8.85
C ASP A 139 -5.38 -21.86 7.34
N PHE A 140 -5.45 -20.76 6.57
CA PHE A 140 -5.33 -20.75 5.11
C PHE A 140 -6.41 -21.55 4.37
N HIS A 141 -7.55 -21.82 5.02
CA HIS A 141 -8.70 -22.39 4.31
C HIS A 141 -9.34 -21.29 3.46
N ARG A 142 -9.50 -21.59 2.19
CA ARG A 142 -10.11 -20.69 1.23
C ARG A 142 -11.64 -20.69 1.41
N TYR A 143 -12.26 -19.54 1.23
CA TYR A 143 -13.71 -19.41 1.08
C TYR A 143 -14.07 -19.54 -0.40
N PRO A 144 -14.34 -20.76 -0.92
CA PRO A 144 -14.47 -21.00 -2.35
C PRO A 144 -15.70 -20.31 -2.96
N ASP A 145 -16.70 -20.04 -2.15
CA ASP A 145 -17.96 -19.44 -2.60
C ASP A 145 -17.94 -17.90 -2.59
N PHE A 146 -16.88 -17.28 -2.04
CA PHE A 146 -16.73 -15.84 -2.04
C PHE A 146 -15.74 -15.39 -3.11
N ASP A 147 -16.22 -14.54 -4.00
CA ASP A 147 -15.43 -13.90 -5.05
C ASP A 147 -15.76 -12.40 -5.12
N LEU A 148 -14.80 -11.57 -4.74
CA LEU A 148 -14.97 -10.12 -4.72
C LEU A 148 -15.12 -9.53 -6.13
N ASP A 149 -14.46 -10.11 -7.15
CA ASP A 149 -14.63 -9.68 -8.53
C ASP A 149 -16.04 -9.97 -9.03
N ARG A 150 -16.61 -11.12 -8.66
CA ARG A 150 -18.02 -11.43 -8.97
C ARG A 150 -18.94 -10.42 -8.32
N VAL A 151 -18.78 -10.12 -7.02
CA VAL A 151 -19.57 -9.10 -6.32
C VAL A 151 -19.49 -7.77 -7.03
N PHE A 152 -18.29 -7.33 -7.39
CA PHE A 152 -18.10 -6.05 -8.08
C PHE A 152 -18.71 -6.04 -9.49
N SER A 153 -18.57 -7.14 -10.23
CA SER A 153 -19.15 -7.28 -11.56
C SER A 153 -20.69 -7.23 -11.53
N GLU A 154 -21.31 -7.95 -10.59
CA GLU A 154 -22.77 -7.98 -10.40
C GLU A 154 -23.33 -6.59 -10.05
N HIS A 155 -22.56 -5.74 -9.37
CA HIS A 155 -22.94 -4.36 -9.02
C HIS A 155 -22.38 -3.30 -9.99
N GLY A 156 -21.72 -3.69 -11.07
CA GLY A 156 -21.16 -2.77 -12.07
C GLY A 156 -20.03 -1.88 -11.55
N ILE A 157 -19.30 -2.32 -10.51
CA ILE A 157 -18.24 -1.55 -9.86
C ILE A 157 -17.01 -1.46 -10.76
N ARG A 158 -16.46 -0.26 -10.89
CA ARG A 158 -15.23 0.06 -11.63
C ARG A 158 -14.23 0.85 -10.80
N THR A 159 -14.70 1.47 -9.71
CA THR A 159 -13.89 2.29 -8.80
C THR A 159 -14.00 1.73 -7.39
N ILE A 160 -12.88 1.64 -6.70
CA ILE A 160 -12.81 1.12 -5.34
C ILE A 160 -12.14 2.17 -4.46
N ILE A 161 -12.80 2.56 -3.37
CA ILE A 161 -12.19 3.37 -2.32
C ILE A 161 -11.73 2.41 -1.23
N THR A 162 -10.46 2.48 -0.83
CA THR A 162 -9.90 1.61 0.22
C THR A 162 -9.49 2.42 1.44
N VAL A 163 -10.07 2.09 2.60
CA VAL A 163 -9.65 2.62 3.91
C VAL A 163 -9.42 1.48 4.89
N GLY A 164 -8.53 1.67 5.86
CA GLY A 164 -8.30 0.56 6.80
C GLY A 164 -7.05 0.59 7.64
N THR A 165 -6.95 -0.44 8.47
CA THR A 165 -5.82 -0.78 9.33
C THR A 165 -5.61 -2.32 9.34
N GLN A 166 -4.38 -2.86 9.30
CA GLN A 166 -3.11 -2.13 9.14
C GLN A 166 -2.88 -1.77 7.66
N VAL A 167 -2.39 -0.57 7.47
CA VAL A 167 -2.19 -0.01 6.13
C VAL A 167 -1.28 -0.84 5.25
N GLN A 168 -0.16 -1.36 5.78
CA GLN A 168 0.82 -2.16 5.05
C GLN A 168 0.34 -3.60 4.74
N THR A 169 -0.80 -3.99 5.29
CA THR A 169 -1.45 -5.29 5.01
C THR A 169 -2.74 -5.08 4.22
N ALA A 170 -3.85 -4.79 4.89
CA ALA A 170 -5.16 -4.75 4.26
C ALA A 170 -5.26 -3.69 3.14
N VAL A 171 -4.85 -2.46 3.39
CA VAL A 171 -4.95 -1.39 2.39
C VAL A 171 -3.98 -1.61 1.24
N LEU A 172 -2.70 -1.82 1.55
CA LEU A 172 -1.66 -1.97 0.52
C LEU A 172 -1.97 -3.13 -0.43
N HIS A 173 -2.20 -4.33 0.11
CA HIS A 173 -2.38 -5.52 -0.71
C HIS A 173 -3.70 -5.48 -1.51
N THR A 174 -4.78 -4.99 -0.89
CA THR A 174 -6.06 -4.89 -1.59
C THR A 174 -6.05 -3.81 -2.67
N ALA A 175 -5.50 -2.62 -2.38
CA ALA A 175 -5.41 -1.54 -3.34
C ALA A 175 -4.50 -1.89 -4.54
N ALA A 176 -3.34 -2.52 -4.26
CA ALA A 176 -2.43 -2.94 -5.32
C ALA A 176 -3.05 -4.03 -6.21
N GLU A 177 -3.70 -5.03 -5.62
CA GLU A 177 -4.39 -6.08 -6.37
C GLU A 177 -5.55 -5.52 -7.19
N ALA A 178 -6.38 -4.66 -6.62
CA ALA A 178 -7.46 -3.99 -7.35
C ALA A 178 -6.92 -3.23 -8.58
N ALA A 179 -5.82 -2.49 -8.40
CA ALA A 179 -5.18 -1.76 -9.48
C ALA A 179 -4.65 -2.69 -10.59
N LEU A 180 -4.04 -3.82 -10.22
CA LEU A 180 -3.55 -4.83 -11.17
C LEU A 180 -4.68 -5.54 -11.93
N ARG A 181 -5.87 -5.63 -11.33
CA ARG A 181 -7.11 -6.14 -11.98
C ARG A 181 -7.79 -5.10 -12.87
N GLY A 182 -7.30 -3.86 -12.89
CA GLY A 182 -7.81 -2.79 -13.76
C GLY A 182 -8.88 -1.90 -13.13
N TYR A 183 -9.21 -2.06 -11.86
CA TYR A 183 -10.06 -1.12 -11.15
C TYR A 183 -9.36 0.24 -10.97
N LYS A 184 -10.12 1.33 -11.02
CA LYS A 184 -9.66 2.61 -10.48
C LYS A 184 -9.69 2.52 -8.96
N VAL A 185 -8.60 2.91 -8.31
CA VAL A 185 -8.46 2.81 -6.86
C VAL A 185 -8.22 4.19 -6.26
N ILE A 186 -9.04 4.55 -5.30
CA ILE A 186 -8.93 5.81 -4.55
C ILE A 186 -8.51 5.47 -3.12
N VAL A 187 -7.42 6.07 -2.66
CA VAL A 187 -6.89 5.83 -1.32
C VAL A 187 -6.81 7.16 -0.56
N PRO A 188 -7.79 7.45 0.31
CA PRO A 188 -7.69 8.59 1.23
C PRO A 188 -6.63 8.33 2.28
N VAL A 189 -5.54 9.09 2.24
CA VAL A 189 -4.39 8.88 3.15
C VAL A 189 -4.71 9.15 4.62
N ASP A 190 -5.74 9.92 4.90
CA ASP A 190 -6.30 10.18 6.23
C ASP A 190 -7.34 9.14 6.68
N GLY A 191 -7.66 8.17 5.81
CA GLY A 191 -8.51 7.01 6.09
C GLY A 191 -7.74 5.71 6.30
N MET A 192 -6.42 5.75 6.35
CA MET A 192 -5.57 4.57 6.55
C MET A 192 -4.60 4.75 7.70
N SER A 193 -4.26 3.68 8.41
CA SER A 193 -3.31 3.74 9.53
C SER A 193 -2.46 2.49 9.67
N GLY A 194 -1.22 2.69 10.12
CA GLY A 194 -0.29 1.65 10.58
C GLY A 194 -0.01 1.77 12.06
N ASP A 195 0.89 0.95 12.58
CA ASP A 195 1.35 1.04 13.95
C ASP A 195 2.36 2.21 14.15
N SER A 196 2.92 2.73 13.06
CA SER A 196 3.82 3.87 13.03
C SER A 196 3.73 4.63 11.69
N LEU A 197 4.50 5.72 11.56
CA LEU A 197 4.54 6.52 10.33
C LEU A 197 5.14 5.77 9.13
N TYR A 198 6.14 4.93 9.35
CA TYR A 198 6.85 4.28 8.24
C TYR A 198 5.95 3.37 7.38
N PRO A 199 5.11 2.47 7.94
CA PRO A 199 4.15 1.70 7.13
C PRO A 199 3.19 2.58 6.33
N GLU A 200 2.73 3.70 6.88
CA GLU A 200 1.85 4.63 6.18
C GLU A 200 2.57 5.32 5.03
N GLN A 201 3.78 5.82 5.28
CA GLN A 201 4.64 6.44 4.27
C GLN A 201 4.99 5.45 3.15
N TYR A 202 5.44 4.24 3.52
CA TYR A 202 5.79 3.20 2.55
C TYR A 202 4.59 2.83 1.68
N THR A 203 3.40 2.64 2.28
CA THR A 203 2.19 2.31 1.53
C THR A 203 1.83 3.42 0.54
N ALA A 204 1.81 4.67 0.98
CA ALA A 204 1.53 5.80 0.09
C ALA A 204 2.55 5.90 -1.05
N TRP A 205 3.84 5.74 -0.71
CA TRP A 205 4.92 5.75 -1.71
C TRP A 205 4.78 4.58 -2.70
N HIS A 206 4.55 3.37 -2.21
CA HIS A 206 4.39 2.16 -3.03
C HIS A 206 3.25 2.33 -4.05
N LEU A 207 2.08 2.74 -3.58
CA LEU A 207 0.90 2.90 -4.43
C LEU A 207 1.09 3.99 -5.48
N ALA A 208 1.85 5.05 -5.17
CA ALA A 208 2.12 6.15 -6.09
C ALA A 208 3.27 5.89 -7.08
N ASN A 209 4.12 4.88 -6.84
CA ASN A 209 5.35 4.68 -7.62
C ASN A 209 5.47 3.32 -8.30
N THR A 210 4.78 2.28 -7.79
CA THR A 210 4.88 0.93 -8.35
C THR A 210 4.31 0.88 -9.77
N GLN A 211 5.11 0.37 -10.70
CA GLN A 211 4.70 0.22 -12.09
C GLN A 211 3.40 -0.61 -12.21
N ARG A 212 2.50 -0.21 -13.11
CA ARG A 212 1.15 -0.74 -13.34
C ARG A 212 0.14 -0.40 -12.24
N VAL A 213 0.55 -0.32 -10.96
CA VAL A 213 -0.32 0.09 -9.85
C VAL A 213 -0.61 1.59 -9.92
N LYS A 214 0.42 2.42 -10.03
CA LYS A 214 0.31 3.90 -10.03
C LYS A 214 -0.59 4.48 -11.12
N GLN A 215 -0.84 3.73 -12.20
CA GLN A 215 -1.72 4.20 -13.27
C GLN A 215 -3.21 4.11 -12.92
N GLN A 216 -3.55 3.30 -11.93
CA GLN A 216 -4.91 3.06 -11.47
C GLN A 216 -5.19 3.68 -10.11
N VAL A 217 -4.14 4.02 -9.33
CA VAL A 217 -4.30 4.54 -7.97
C VAL A 217 -4.26 6.06 -7.94
N THR A 218 -5.20 6.65 -7.24
CA THR A 218 -5.21 8.08 -6.87
C THR A 218 -5.17 8.21 -5.36
N LEU A 219 -4.13 8.87 -4.86
CA LEU A 219 -4.04 9.26 -3.46
C LEU A 219 -4.79 10.58 -3.24
N THR A 220 -5.58 10.66 -2.19
CA THR A 220 -6.41 11.81 -1.87
C THR A 220 -6.57 11.99 -0.36
N LYS A 221 -7.49 12.85 0.05
CA LYS A 221 -8.05 12.96 1.42
C LYS A 221 -9.56 12.80 1.35
N VAL A 222 -10.17 12.41 2.48
CA VAL A 222 -11.61 12.23 2.58
C VAL A 222 -12.38 13.48 2.16
N ASP A 223 -11.93 14.66 2.54
CA ASP A 223 -12.57 15.95 2.21
C ASP A 223 -12.37 16.39 0.76
N ARG A 224 -11.63 15.64 -0.05
CA ARG A 224 -11.39 15.89 -1.48
C ARG A 224 -12.12 14.91 -2.39
N ILE A 225 -13.01 14.09 -1.84
CA ILE A 225 -13.86 13.16 -2.59
C ILE A 225 -15.21 13.80 -2.79
N GLY A 226 -15.57 14.09 -4.06
CA GLY A 226 -16.89 14.53 -4.49
C GLY A 226 -17.71 13.36 -5.06
N TYR A 227 -19.05 13.52 -5.03
CA TYR A 227 -20.02 12.51 -5.45
C TYR A 227 -20.84 13.00 -6.64
#